data_d6dd1fa5d218c358c655ea0faef76938
#
_entry.id   d6dd1fa5d218c358c655ea0faef76938
#
_cell.length_a   1.000
_cell.length_b   1.000
_cell.length_c   1.000
_cell.angle_alpha   90.00
_cell.angle_beta   90.00
_cell.angle_gamma   90.00
#
_symmetry.space_group_name_H-M   'P 1'
#
loop_
_entity.id
_entity.type
_entity.pdbx_description
1 polymer ?
#
loop_
_entity_poly.entity_id
_entity_poly.type
_entity_poly.pdbx_seq_one_letter_code
_entity_poly.pdbx_strand_id
1 'polypeptide(L)'
;VNYKYRMLSQHTTMEPVTSSTDLYHKLMNRWVLWAHLPHNTDWSIPSYIPIATFTTVEDTLAVTETLPSILVENCMLFIMKEGIKPTWEDPQNRNGGCFSYKVSNKSVYKVWKELTYVVAGETISKNVGFVNCVTGITISPKKNFCIIKIWMSDCKNQNPGIITSDVKGILSQGCLFKKHTPEY
;
A
#
# COMPACT_ATOMS: atom_id res chain seq x y z
N VAL A 1 1.61 -9.68 -76.08
CA VAL A 1 2.30 -8.96 -75.07
C VAL A 1 2.02 -9.65 -73.75
N ASN A 2 3.01 -10.47 -73.29
CA ASN A 2 2.90 -11.28 -72.08
C ASN A 2 3.34 -10.45 -70.89
N TYR A 3 2.46 -10.26 -69.90
CA TYR A 3 2.85 -9.81 -68.56
C TYR A 3 2.89 -11.01 -67.62
N LYS A 4 4.11 -11.41 -67.21
CA LYS A 4 4.38 -12.34 -66.15
C LYS A 4 4.11 -11.66 -64.80
N TYR A 5 3.08 -12.08 -64.07
CA TYR A 5 2.91 -11.74 -62.66
C TYR A 5 3.90 -12.57 -61.83
N ARG A 6 4.85 -11.88 -61.19
CA ARG A 6 5.77 -12.44 -60.20
C ARG A 6 5.11 -12.30 -58.84
N MET A 7 4.55 -13.38 -58.33
CA MET A 7 4.12 -13.44 -56.92
C MET A 7 5.35 -13.41 -56.02
N LEU A 8 5.54 -12.29 -55.29
CA LEU A 8 6.43 -12.22 -54.17
C LEU A 8 5.68 -12.77 -52.97
N SER A 9 6.06 -13.97 -52.53
CA SER A 9 5.68 -14.54 -51.23
C SER A 9 6.37 -13.72 -50.16
N GLN A 10 5.62 -12.81 -49.52
CA GLN A 10 6.06 -12.20 -48.29
C GLN A 10 5.71 -13.16 -47.14
N HIS A 11 6.73 -13.84 -46.63
CA HIS A 11 6.67 -14.46 -45.31
C HIS A 11 6.57 -13.35 -44.29
N THR A 12 5.34 -12.97 -43.89
CA THR A 12 5.10 -12.19 -42.69
C THR A 12 5.29 -13.14 -41.53
N THR A 13 6.45 -13.09 -40.91
CA THR A 13 6.65 -13.65 -39.58
C THR A 13 5.75 -12.89 -38.64
N MET A 14 4.64 -13.52 -38.22
CA MET A 14 3.83 -13.02 -37.09
C MET A 14 4.71 -13.09 -35.86
N GLU A 15 5.10 -11.92 -35.33
CA GLU A 15 5.65 -11.84 -33.97
C GLU A 15 4.63 -12.41 -33.02
N PRO A 16 5.05 -13.14 -31.95
CA PRO A 16 4.12 -13.67 -30.99
C PRO A 16 3.42 -12.50 -30.30
N VAL A 17 2.10 -12.50 -30.34
CA VAL A 17 1.25 -11.57 -29.59
C VAL A 17 1.62 -11.75 -28.12
N THR A 18 2.33 -10.77 -27.54
CA THR A 18 2.59 -10.70 -26.11
C THR A 18 1.27 -10.81 -25.36
N SER A 19 1.18 -11.73 -24.43
CA SER A 19 -0.04 -11.93 -23.64
C SER A 19 -0.41 -10.61 -22.98
N SER A 20 -1.70 -10.29 -22.84
CA SER A 20 -2.19 -9.04 -22.24
C SER A 20 -1.68 -8.81 -20.81
N THR A 21 -1.08 -9.82 -20.19
CA THR A 21 -0.42 -9.74 -18.87
C THR A 21 0.92 -8.98 -18.88
N ASP A 22 1.56 -8.83 -20.04
CA ASP A 22 2.84 -8.10 -20.16
C ASP A 22 2.67 -6.57 -20.26
N LEU A 23 1.43 -6.09 -20.34
CA LEU A 23 1.10 -4.65 -20.41
C LEU A 23 1.07 -3.99 -19.03
N TYR A 24 1.04 -4.75 -17.92
CA TYR A 24 0.92 -4.24 -16.56
C TYR A 24 2.24 -4.36 -15.79
N HIS A 25 2.56 -3.32 -15.01
CA HIS A 25 3.76 -3.29 -14.19
C HIS A 25 3.52 -3.99 -12.85
N LYS A 26 4.03 -5.21 -12.70
CA LYS A 26 3.87 -6.01 -11.48
C LYS A 26 4.58 -5.38 -10.29
N LEU A 27 3.91 -5.35 -9.14
CA LEU A 27 4.53 -5.02 -7.85
C LEU A 27 5.39 -6.17 -7.35
N MET A 28 6.41 -5.85 -6.54
CA MET A 28 7.25 -6.87 -5.88
C MET A 28 6.47 -7.67 -4.84
N ASN A 29 5.57 -7.00 -4.10
CA ASN A 29 4.64 -7.62 -3.16
C ASN A 29 3.19 -7.32 -3.59
N ARG A 30 2.28 -8.22 -3.22
CA ARG A 30 0.84 -7.99 -3.34
C ARG A 30 0.34 -7.34 -2.06
N TRP A 31 -0.62 -6.43 -2.18
CA TRP A 31 -1.17 -5.65 -1.09
C TRP A 31 -2.69 -5.77 -1.05
N VAL A 32 -3.25 -5.74 0.14
CA VAL A 32 -4.70 -5.79 0.34
C VAL A 32 -5.15 -4.55 1.10
N LEU A 33 -6.13 -3.84 0.52
CA LEU A 33 -6.84 -2.76 1.20
C LEU A 33 -7.97 -3.37 2.03
N TRP A 34 -7.99 -3.03 3.32
CA TRP A 34 -9.01 -3.42 4.27
C TRP A 34 -9.69 -2.20 4.87
N ALA A 35 -10.95 -2.35 5.27
CA ALA A 35 -11.65 -1.36 6.09
C ALA A 35 -12.16 -2.00 7.38
N HIS A 36 -12.17 -1.19 8.44
CA HIS A 36 -12.94 -1.43 9.64
C HIS A 36 -13.98 -0.32 9.74
N LEU A 37 -15.26 -0.68 9.77
CA LEU A 37 -16.35 0.30 9.65
C LEU A 37 -16.42 1.23 10.87
N PRO A 38 -16.81 2.52 10.66
CA PRO A 38 -17.07 3.44 11.76
C PRO A 38 -18.10 2.87 12.72
N HIS A 39 -17.89 3.12 14.01
CA HIS A 39 -18.79 2.68 15.09
C HIS A 39 -18.89 1.17 15.33
N ASN A 40 -18.21 0.34 14.54
CA ASN A 40 -18.09 -1.08 14.83
C ASN A 40 -17.16 -1.25 16.07
N THR A 41 -17.66 -1.91 17.11
CA THR A 41 -16.93 -2.19 18.37
C THR A 41 -16.30 -3.59 18.38
N ASP A 42 -16.62 -4.42 17.39
CA ASP A 42 -16.01 -5.73 17.20
C ASP A 42 -14.62 -5.55 16.55
N TRP A 43 -13.58 -6.05 17.20
CA TRP A 43 -12.19 -6.05 16.71
C TRP A 43 -11.69 -7.45 16.36
N SER A 44 -12.58 -8.43 16.30
CA SER A 44 -12.26 -9.76 15.79
C SER A 44 -11.95 -9.73 14.29
N ILE A 45 -11.20 -10.72 13.79
CA ILE A 45 -10.77 -10.78 12.38
C ILE A 45 -11.94 -10.59 11.38
N PRO A 46 -13.15 -11.19 11.59
CA PRO A 46 -14.27 -10.99 10.66
C PRO A 46 -14.75 -9.55 10.52
N SER A 47 -14.44 -8.65 11.46
CA SER A 47 -14.83 -7.24 11.39
C SER A 47 -14.00 -6.42 10.40
N TYR A 48 -12.85 -6.94 9.95
CA TYR A 48 -11.99 -6.33 8.95
C TYR A 48 -12.39 -6.80 7.56
N ILE A 49 -12.89 -5.88 6.73
CA ILE A 49 -13.45 -6.17 5.42
C ILE A 49 -12.39 -5.94 4.35
N PRO A 50 -11.97 -6.97 3.59
CA PRO A 50 -11.09 -6.76 2.44
C PRO A 50 -11.88 -6.09 1.31
N ILE A 51 -11.31 -5.01 0.74
CA ILE A 51 -11.96 -4.18 -0.29
C ILE A 51 -11.34 -4.45 -1.66
N ALA A 52 -10.01 -4.45 -1.75
CA ALA A 52 -9.29 -4.58 -3.01
C ALA A 52 -7.90 -5.19 -2.79
N THR A 53 -7.39 -5.83 -3.84
CA THR A 53 -6.02 -6.35 -3.89
C THR A 53 -5.25 -5.62 -4.98
N PHE A 54 -4.03 -5.18 -4.68
CA PHE A 54 -3.12 -4.57 -5.64
C PHE A 54 -2.05 -5.59 -6.01
N THR A 55 -1.89 -5.82 -7.30
CA THR A 55 -0.88 -6.73 -7.85
C THR A 55 0.04 -6.02 -8.84
N THR A 56 -0.42 -4.86 -9.34
CA THR A 56 0.26 -4.04 -10.33
C THR A 56 0.26 -2.57 -9.90
N VAL A 57 1.10 -1.78 -10.53
CA VAL A 57 1.11 -0.31 -10.36
C VAL A 57 -0.25 0.26 -10.76
N GLU A 58 -0.84 -0.25 -11.84
CA GLU A 58 -2.13 0.19 -12.37
C GLU A 58 -3.26 -0.10 -11.39
N ASP A 59 -3.26 -1.27 -10.73
CA ASP A 59 -4.22 -1.58 -9.64
C ASP A 59 -4.10 -0.55 -8.51
N THR A 60 -2.85 -0.25 -8.11
CA THR A 60 -2.60 0.71 -7.03
C THR A 60 -3.14 2.09 -7.37
N LEU A 61 -2.87 2.56 -8.60
CA LEU A 61 -3.38 3.83 -9.09
C LEU A 61 -4.91 3.82 -9.16
N ALA A 62 -5.51 2.81 -9.79
CA ALA A 62 -6.95 2.71 -9.97
C ALA A 62 -7.69 2.77 -8.63
N VAL A 63 -7.29 1.94 -7.66
CA VAL A 63 -7.94 1.91 -6.34
C VAL A 63 -7.69 3.21 -5.57
N THR A 64 -6.45 3.73 -5.58
CA THR A 64 -6.10 4.92 -4.80
C THR A 64 -6.77 6.19 -5.36
N GLU A 65 -6.91 6.31 -6.68
CA GLU A 65 -7.54 7.48 -7.32
C GLU A 65 -9.07 7.42 -7.24
N THR A 66 -9.67 6.24 -7.15
CA THR A 66 -11.14 6.08 -7.05
C THR A 66 -11.65 6.00 -5.62
N LEU A 67 -10.76 5.82 -4.63
CA LEU A 67 -11.15 5.77 -3.22
C LEU A 67 -11.73 7.13 -2.79
N PRO A 68 -13.00 7.20 -2.35
CA PRO A 68 -13.59 8.48 -1.93
C PRO A 68 -12.86 9.08 -0.72
N SER A 69 -12.58 10.37 -0.74
CA SER A 69 -11.92 11.08 0.36
C SER A 69 -12.66 10.91 1.69
N ILE A 70 -13.99 10.87 1.64
CA ILE A 70 -14.84 10.66 2.81
C ILE A 70 -14.53 9.35 3.54
N LEU A 71 -14.12 8.28 2.84
CA LEU A 71 -13.71 7.03 3.47
C LEU A 71 -12.36 7.19 4.17
N VAL A 72 -11.40 7.86 3.55
CA VAL A 72 -10.08 8.13 4.16
C VAL A 72 -10.19 8.99 5.41
N GLU A 73 -11.15 9.92 5.43
CA GLU A 73 -11.36 10.84 6.55
C GLU A 73 -12.16 10.23 7.71
N ASN A 74 -12.98 9.20 7.45
CA ASN A 74 -13.95 8.71 8.43
C ASN A 74 -13.87 7.21 8.72
N CYS A 75 -13.26 6.40 7.85
CA CYS A 75 -13.09 4.96 8.08
C CYS A 75 -11.67 4.64 8.53
N MET A 76 -11.55 3.61 9.34
CA MET A 76 -10.27 3.01 9.60
C MET A 76 -9.88 2.12 8.42
N LEU A 77 -8.84 2.51 7.68
CA LEU A 77 -8.35 1.77 6.52
C LEU A 77 -6.96 1.19 6.79
N PHE A 78 -6.70 0.05 6.17
CA PHE A 78 -5.42 -0.65 6.26
C PHE A 78 -4.99 -1.06 4.86
N ILE A 79 -3.72 -0.91 4.52
CA ILE A 79 -3.10 -1.56 3.38
C ILE A 79 -2.01 -2.46 3.95
N MET A 80 -2.21 -3.77 3.84
CA MET A 80 -1.28 -4.77 4.37
C MET A 80 -0.73 -5.64 3.24
N LYS A 81 0.51 -6.11 3.38
CA LYS A 81 1.03 -7.16 2.48
C LYS A 81 0.07 -8.35 2.50
N GLU A 82 -0.15 -8.97 1.33
CA GLU A 82 -1.01 -10.14 1.22
C GLU A 82 -0.57 -11.25 2.20
N GLY A 83 -1.54 -11.90 2.83
CA GLY A 83 -1.31 -12.91 3.85
C GLY A 83 -1.13 -12.36 5.27
N ILE A 84 -0.96 -11.04 5.45
CA ILE A 84 -0.84 -10.40 6.76
C ILE A 84 -2.18 -9.78 7.17
N LYS A 85 -2.67 -10.14 8.34
CA LYS A 85 -3.91 -9.58 8.89
C LYS A 85 -3.66 -8.20 9.49
N PRO A 86 -4.64 -7.27 9.41
CA PRO A 86 -4.51 -5.91 9.94
C PRO A 86 -4.62 -5.83 11.47
N THR A 87 -3.99 -6.75 12.18
CA THR A 87 -4.01 -6.86 13.65
C THR A 87 -2.60 -7.02 14.22
N TRP A 88 -2.42 -6.67 15.48
CA TRP A 88 -1.13 -6.83 16.17
C TRP A 88 -0.80 -8.29 16.47
N GLU A 89 -1.83 -9.15 16.55
CA GLU A 89 -1.76 -10.57 16.86
C GLU A 89 -1.21 -11.39 15.68
N ASP A 90 -1.26 -10.85 14.45
CA ASP A 90 -0.69 -11.51 13.29
C ASP A 90 0.78 -11.88 13.54
N PRO A 91 1.20 -13.11 13.24
CA PRO A 91 2.59 -13.55 13.47
C PRO A 91 3.65 -12.63 12.89
N GLN A 92 3.35 -11.93 11.80
CA GLN A 92 4.27 -10.99 11.16
C GLN A 92 4.26 -9.59 11.78
N ASN A 93 3.25 -9.25 12.57
CA ASN A 93 3.13 -7.96 13.24
C ASN A 93 3.50 -8.01 14.72
N ARG A 94 3.29 -9.14 15.40
CA ARG A 94 3.31 -9.26 16.86
C ARG A 94 4.64 -8.88 17.52
N ASN A 95 5.77 -9.09 16.85
CA ASN A 95 7.11 -8.75 17.34
C ASN A 95 7.61 -7.39 16.83
N GLY A 96 6.77 -6.71 16.08
CA GLY A 96 7.06 -5.45 15.41
C GLY A 96 6.60 -4.22 16.17
N GLY A 97 6.48 -3.15 15.43
CA GLY A 97 6.03 -1.86 15.91
C GLY A 97 5.52 -0.99 14.77
N CYS A 98 5.21 0.24 15.10
CA CYS A 98 4.79 1.20 14.09
C CYS A 98 5.33 2.61 14.37
N PHE A 99 5.61 3.34 13.29
CA PHE A 99 5.70 4.78 13.31
C PHE A 99 4.30 5.37 13.22
N SER A 100 4.00 6.35 14.07
CA SER A 100 2.69 7.00 14.15
C SER A 100 2.83 8.49 13.89
N TYR A 101 2.06 9.00 12.92
CA TYR A 101 2.05 10.40 12.50
C TYR A 101 0.67 11.01 12.70
N LYS A 102 0.63 12.20 13.31
CA LYS A 102 -0.59 12.99 13.37
C LYS A 102 -0.70 13.84 12.12
N VAL A 103 -1.78 13.65 11.36
CA VAL A 103 -2.02 14.33 10.08
C VAL A 103 -3.35 15.06 10.13
N SER A 104 -3.40 16.32 9.68
CA SER A 104 -4.63 17.10 9.66
C SER A 104 -5.64 16.54 8.65
N ASN A 105 -6.95 16.65 8.94
CA ASN A 105 -7.98 16.19 8.02
C ASN A 105 -7.90 16.88 6.64
N LYS A 106 -7.40 18.14 6.59
CA LYS A 106 -7.21 18.87 5.31
C LYS A 106 -6.19 18.25 4.37
N SER A 107 -5.20 17.53 4.89
CA SER A 107 -4.10 16.96 4.11
C SER A 107 -4.09 15.43 4.07
N VAL A 108 -4.92 14.78 4.89
CA VAL A 108 -4.85 13.34 5.11
C VAL A 108 -5.09 12.51 3.85
N TYR A 109 -6.02 12.91 3.01
CA TYR A 109 -6.30 12.22 1.75
C TYR A 109 -5.06 12.20 0.83
N LYS A 110 -4.42 13.36 0.67
CA LYS A 110 -3.18 13.47 -0.12
C LYS A 110 -2.05 12.63 0.48
N VAL A 111 -1.85 12.73 1.80
CA VAL A 111 -0.80 11.97 2.50
C VAL A 111 -1.04 10.46 2.37
N TRP A 112 -2.29 10.00 2.50
CA TRP A 112 -2.66 8.60 2.33
C TRP A 112 -2.31 8.09 0.93
N LYS A 113 -2.66 8.85 -0.12
CA LYS A 113 -2.34 8.51 -1.51
C LYS A 113 -0.84 8.41 -1.73
N GLU A 114 -0.09 9.46 -1.38
CA GLU A 114 1.37 9.48 -1.54
C GLU A 114 2.04 8.33 -0.78
N LEU A 115 1.59 8.06 0.44
CA LEU A 115 2.12 6.97 1.26
C LEU A 115 1.79 5.60 0.65
N THR A 116 0.59 5.41 0.10
CA THR A 116 0.22 4.18 -0.60
C THR A 116 1.16 3.92 -1.77
N TYR A 117 1.48 4.94 -2.56
CA TYR A 117 2.38 4.80 -3.71
C TYR A 117 3.81 4.38 -3.30
N VAL A 118 4.39 5.04 -2.30
CA VAL A 118 5.76 4.71 -1.87
C VAL A 118 5.84 3.37 -1.14
N VAL A 119 4.75 2.92 -0.50
CA VAL A 119 4.69 1.61 0.17
C VAL A 119 4.50 0.50 -0.85
N ALA A 120 3.52 0.61 -1.74
CA ALA A 120 3.28 -0.38 -2.78
C ALA A 120 4.44 -0.47 -3.78
N GLY A 121 5.06 0.67 -4.11
CA GLY A 121 6.24 0.76 -4.98
C GLY A 121 7.56 0.48 -4.26
N GLU A 122 7.54 0.14 -2.97
CA GLU A 122 8.75 -0.18 -2.16
C GLU A 122 9.83 0.90 -2.15
N THR A 123 9.40 2.16 -2.28
CA THR A 123 10.28 3.34 -2.28
C THR A 123 10.19 4.16 -0.98
N ILE A 124 9.54 3.61 0.05
CA ILE A 124 9.35 4.27 1.35
C ILE A 124 10.67 4.57 2.08
N SER A 125 11.75 3.89 1.71
CA SER A 125 13.09 4.09 2.26
C SER A 125 14.17 3.68 1.25
N LYS A 126 15.35 4.27 1.38
CA LYS A 126 16.57 3.79 0.69
C LYS A 126 17.19 2.56 1.37
N ASN A 127 16.76 2.22 2.57
CA ASN A 127 17.22 1.05 3.30
C ASN A 127 16.35 -0.16 2.95
N VAL A 128 16.87 -1.07 2.13
CA VAL A 128 16.17 -2.27 1.67
C VAL A 128 15.74 -3.18 2.84
N GLY A 129 16.56 -3.29 3.88
CA GLY A 129 16.21 -4.07 5.09
C GLY A 129 14.99 -3.50 5.79
N PHE A 130 14.86 -2.17 5.84
CA PHE A 130 13.66 -1.52 6.38
C PHE A 130 12.45 -1.74 5.46
N VAL A 131 12.59 -1.56 4.15
CA VAL A 131 11.50 -1.80 3.17
C VAL A 131 10.94 -3.20 3.33
N ASN A 132 11.80 -4.21 3.46
CA ASN A 132 11.39 -5.60 3.63
C ASN A 132 10.61 -5.85 4.92
N CYS A 133 10.91 -5.13 6.01
CA CYS A 133 10.18 -5.29 7.27
C CYS A 133 8.87 -4.51 7.35
N VAL A 134 8.57 -3.60 6.41
CA VAL A 134 7.27 -2.91 6.35
C VAL A 134 6.19 -3.93 6.01
N THR A 135 5.20 -4.09 6.90
CA THR A 135 4.07 -5.01 6.74
C THR A 135 2.81 -4.31 6.23
N GLY A 136 2.70 -3.01 6.43
CA GLY A 136 1.56 -2.25 5.96
C GLY A 136 1.48 -0.83 6.49
N ILE A 137 0.38 -0.18 6.17
CA ILE A 137 0.01 1.15 6.66
C ILE A 137 -1.43 1.17 7.14
N THR A 138 -1.73 2.05 8.07
CA THR A 138 -3.09 2.25 8.60
C THR A 138 -3.40 3.72 8.75
N ILE A 139 -4.65 4.08 8.49
CA ILE A 139 -5.20 5.36 8.88
C ILE A 139 -6.30 5.15 9.94
N SER A 140 -6.25 5.93 11.01
CA SER A 140 -7.24 5.94 12.10
C SER A 140 -7.78 7.35 12.28
N PRO A 141 -9.00 7.64 11.81
CA PRO A 141 -9.64 8.94 11.99
C PRO A 141 -9.89 9.26 13.46
N LYS A 142 -9.73 10.55 13.79
CA LYS A 142 -10.07 11.16 15.06
C LYS A 142 -10.92 12.41 14.79
N LYS A 143 -11.48 13.03 15.80
CA LYS A 143 -12.40 14.17 15.64
C LYS A 143 -11.83 15.29 14.73
N ASN A 144 -10.57 15.68 14.90
CA ASN A 144 -9.97 16.84 14.21
C ASN A 144 -8.70 16.51 13.41
N PHE A 145 -8.28 15.25 13.38
CA PHE A 145 -7.07 14.78 12.70
C PHE A 145 -7.16 13.27 12.46
N CYS A 146 -6.24 12.73 11.70
CA CYS A 146 -6.06 11.30 11.59
C CYS A 146 -4.69 10.86 12.13
N ILE A 147 -4.60 9.63 12.60
CA ILE A 147 -3.31 8.98 12.87
C ILE A 147 -3.00 8.04 11.72
N ILE A 148 -1.92 8.30 11.02
CA ILE A 148 -1.35 7.38 10.03
C ILE A 148 -0.24 6.58 10.70
N LYS A 149 -0.22 5.26 10.48
CA LYS A 149 0.83 4.38 10.97
C LYS A 149 1.50 3.64 9.84
N ILE A 150 2.81 3.45 9.97
CA ILE A 150 3.60 2.54 9.13
C ILE A 150 3.97 1.37 10.02
N TRP A 151 3.52 0.17 9.67
CA TRP A 151 3.70 -1.05 10.44
C TRP A 151 4.93 -1.81 9.98
N MET A 152 5.63 -2.42 10.93
CA MET A 152 6.86 -3.17 10.71
C MET A 152 6.82 -4.51 11.45
N SER A 153 7.43 -5.52 10.85
CA SER A 153 7.54 -6.87 11.44
C SER A 153 8.55 -6.98 12.58
N ASP A 154 9.45 -5.99 12.72
CA ASP A 154 10.45 -5.94 13.80
C ASP A 154 10.66 -4.53 14.32
N CYS A 155 11.43 -4.40 15.40
CA CYS A 155 11.73 -3.13 16.07
C CYS A 155 13.19 -2.69 15.91
N LYS A 156 13.92 -3.16 14.89
CA LYS A 156 15.33 -2.81 14.69
C LYS A 156 15.52 -1.34 14.32
N ASN A 157 14.58 -0.80 13.54
CA ASN A 157 14.60 0.58 13.08
C ASN A 157 13.53 1.40 13.80
N GLN A 158 13.95 2.23 14.77
CA GLN A 158 13.04 3.09 15.53
C GLN A 158 13.23 4.57 15.24
N ASN A 159 14.16 4.92 14.34
CA ASN A 159 14.39 6.30 13.93
C ASN A 159 13.51 6.61 12.69
N PRO A 160 12.52 7.51 12.79
CA PRO A 160 11.65 7.86 11.68
C PRO A 160 12.37 8.57 10.52
N GLY A 161 13.60 9.03 10.71
CA GLY A 161 14.45 9.57 9.64
C GLY A 161 14.81 8.56 8.54
N ILE A 162 14.52 7.25 8.74
CA ILE A 162 14.68 6.21 7.74
C ILE A 162 13.63 6.31 6.62
N ILE A 163 12.47 6.95 6.89
CA ILE A 163 11.38 7.14 5.93
C ILE A 163 11.74 8.23 4.92
N THR A 164 11.36 8.02 3.65
CA THR A 164 11.56 9.02 2.60
C THR A 164 10.89 10.37 2.92
N SER A 165 11.52 11.46 2.55
CA SER A 165 10.97 12.82 2.66
C SER A 165 10.01 13.18 1.52
N ASP A 166 9.78 12.28 0.56
CA ASP A 166 8.96 12.53 -0.62
C ASP A 166 7.47 12.65 -0.28
N VAL A 167 7.01 11.95 0.76
CA VAL A 167 5.64 12.06 1.26
C VAL A 167 5.51 13.32 2.12
N LYS A 168 4.87 14.34 1.56
CA LYS A 168 4.64 15.60 2.30
C LYS A 168 3.55 15.39 3.35
N GLY A 169 3.82 15.80 4.59
CA GLY A 169 2.85 15.72 5.69
C GLY A 169 3.11 14.58 6.69
N ILE A 170 4.08 13.71 6.44
CA ILE A 170 4.71 12.87 7.46
C ILE A 170 6.12 13.37 7.72
N LEU A 171 6.35 13.86 8.92
CA LEU A 171 7.65 14.44 9.31
C LEU A 171 8.24 13.62 10.44
N SER A 172 9.56 13.41 10.41
CA SER A 172 10.28 12.75 11.50
C SER A 172 10.04 13.44 12.84
N GLN A 173 9.96 14.78 12.81
CA GLN A 173 9.60 15.57 13.98
C GLN A 173 8.12 15.34 14.34
N GLY A 174 7.86 14.92 15.59
CA GLY A 174 6.51 14.60 16.06
C GLY A 174 6.02 13.20 15.71
N CYS A 175 6.85 12.39 15.03
CA CYS A 175 6.60 10.96 14.89
C CYS A 175 6.82 10.23 16.22
N LEU A 176 5.92 9.31 16.53
CA LEU A 176 6.04 8.40 17.67
C LEU A 176 6.27 6.98 17.18
N PHE A 177 7.34 6.33 17.66
CA PHE A 177 7.48 4.90 17.54
C PHE A 177 6.75 4.19 18.68
N LYS A 178 5.98 3.15 18.35
CA LYS A 178 5.30 2.30 19.33
C LYS A 178 5.52 0.84 18.96
N LYS A 179 6.04 0.06 19.92
CA LYS A 179 6.07 -1.39 19.82
C LYS A 179 4.64 -1.95 19.87
N HIS A 180 4.36 -2.99 19.10
CA HIS A 180 3.08 -3.70 19.18
C HIS A 180 2.97 -4.44 20.52
N THR A 181 1.77 -4.47 21.08
CA THR A 181 1.44 -5.16 22.33
C THR A 181 0.22 -6.02 22.07
N PRO A 182 0.42 -7.22 21.42
CA PRO A 182 -0.70 -8.12 21.14
C PRO A 182 -1.38 -8.56 22.45
N GLU A 183 -2.69 -8.68 22.41
CA GLU A 183 -3.48 -9.32 23.47
C GLU A 183 -3.44 -10.83 23.24
N TYR A 184 -3.38 -11.61 24.32
CA TYR A 184 -3.29 -13.08 24.28
C TYR A 184 -4.62 -13.71 24.70
#